data_333bbda78aba6d1cf15a75a8528350ef
#
_entry.id   333bbda78aba6d1cf15a75a8528350ef
#
_cell.length_a   1.000
_cell.length_b   1.000
_cell.length_c   1.000
_cell.angle_alpha   90.00
_cell.angle_beta   90.00
_cell.angle_gamma   90.00
#
_symmetry.space_group_name_H-M   'P 1'
#
loop_
_entity.id
_entity.type
_entity.pdbx_description
1 polymer ?
#
loop_
_entity_poly.entity_id
_entity_poly.type
_entity_poly.pdbx_seq_one_letter_code
_entity_poly.pdbx_strand_id
1 'polypeptide(L)'
;MRNFIVFLGLLLFAALAGPAGATTRYVSQSGGTFSGGTACSGQNAISVSAFNSSRSSPGDVNYLCGTITTPLTPQGNGSSGSVVTIQFDTGANITVSACGSNGCIYLSGLSYYLIDGGMPCGYVNGVDTACNGYIQATGNGTGSGSTASIGIQMYSGGSASNIEIRNLGIYNMYVHTGMPGNDTVSTNQYYCIHFSGTNDVVHNLVEHDCAAGFVGEVTSANIQFYNNHIYNINWGLFASGSFNPETITNWSVHDNDIHDWANWDVSSTGNHHDGIFFAGNDGTASDDDGADIYNNYIHGHTSDCPNNCMTAFIYVRDSRNIRVYNNLLVANNGDFMYNGFLFFEVVGSNLTGIVAANNTIIGGNNGFGNGSCLYAEGVTAATIENNLLSDCPVLLWGVNGSTYSALNNNVYQNSPLSNSWQIGGSAGGGGSVYSTLAAWQSATGAESNSKATSGSLTLSATFQPLSGSLAIGAGANLTSLGITALDTAKGGTPRPSSGAWDAGAYAFNTGTSSAPAPPTNLKAVAQ
;
A
#
# COMPACT_ATOMS: atom_id res chain seq x y z
N MET A 1 -21.33 79.95 8.35
CA MET A 1 -21.80 79.18 7.19
C MET A 1 -20.95 77.95 7.06
N ARG A 2 -21.46 76.79 7.50
CA ARG A 2 -20.76 75.48 7.40
C ARG A 2 -21.42 74.69 6.29
N ASN A 3 -20.68 74.41 5.25
CA ASN A 3 -21.12 73.56 4.14
C ASN A 3 -21.09 72.08 4.56
N PHE A 4 -22.23 71.41 4.57
CA PHE A 4 -22.38 70.00 4.68
C PHE A 4 -22.31 69.39 3.27
N ILE A 5 -21.26 68.59 3.02
CA ILE A 5 -21.14 67.77 1.82
C ILE A 5 -21.75 66.39 2.17
N VAL A 6 -22.84 66.06 1.53
CA VAL A 6 -23.48 64.72 1.62
C VAL A 6 -22.78 63.80 0.61
N PHE A 7 -22.06 62.83 1.10
CA PHE A 7 -21.56 61.73 0.29
C PHE A 7 -22.68 60.70 0.10
N LEU A 8 -23.17 60.59 -1.10
CA LEU A 8 -24.10 59.53 -1.51
C LEU A 8 -23.29 58.28 -1.87
N GLY A 9 -23.15 57.36 -0.90
CA GLY A 9 -22.51 56.08 -1.12
C GLY A 9 -23.38 55.14 -1.98
N LEU A 10 -22.96 54.88 -3.20
CA LEU A 10 -23.54 53.89 -4.07
C LEU A 10 -23.16 52.50 -3.53
N LEU A 11 -24.08 51.85 -2.81
CA LEU A 11 -23.97 50.42 -2.45
C LEU A 11 -24.16 49.60 -3.70
N LEU A 12 -23.04 49.13 -4.28
CA LEU A 12 -23.07 48.07 -5.28
C LEU A 12 -23.44 46.74 -4.57
N PHE A 13 -24.70 46.34 -4.70
CA PHE A 13 -25.10 44.96 -4.37
C PHE A 13 -24.45 44.05 -5.39
N ALA A 14 -23.26 43.49 -5.06
CA ALA A 14 -22.81 42.28 -5.72
C ALA A 14 -23.82 41.20 -5.37
N ALA A 15 -24.65 40.81 -6.32
CA ALA A 15 -25.47 39.60 -6.20
C ALA A 15 -24.50 38.46 -5.99
N LEU A 16 -24.38 37.97 -4.74
CA LEU A 16 -23.79 36.69 -4.43
C LEU A 16 -24.66 35.68 -5.18
N ALA A 17 -24.18 35.19 -6.33
CA ALA A 17 -24.71 34.00 -6.93
C ALA A 17 -24.64 32.94 -5.82
N GLY A 18 -25.77 32.49 -5.33
CA GLY A 18 -25.85 31.37 -4.41
C GLY A 18 -25.11 30.19 -5.06
N PRO A 19 -24.60 29.24 -4.27
CA PRO A 19 -23.98 28.05 -4.85
C PRO A 19 -24.92 27.46 -5.88
N ALA A 20 -24.46 27.26 -7.09
CA ALA A 20 -25.20 26.51 -8.10
C ALA A 20 -25.59 25.18 -7.45
N GLY A 21 -26.87 24.85 -7.43
CA GLY A 21 -27.34 23.62 -6.78
C GLY A 21 -26.64 22.42 -7.39
N ALA A 22 -26.22 21.47 -6.56
CA ALA A 22 -25.60 20.22 -6.98
C ALA A 22 -26.44 19.55 -8.07
N THR A 23 -25.81 19.08 -9.14
CA THR A 23 -26.48 18.48 -10.30
C THR A 23 -26.16 16.99 -10.36
N THR A 24 -27.19 16.17 -10.62
CA THR A 24 -26.98 14.77 -11.01
C THR A 24 -26.91 14.68 -12.52
N ARG A 25 -25.85 14.06 -13.04
CA ARG A 25 -25.64 13.80 -14.47
C ARG A 25 -25.46 12.30 -14.69
N TYR A 26 -25.88 11.86 -15.85
CA TYR A 26 -25.66 10.49 -16.32
C TYR A 26 -24.75 10.55 -17.53
N VAL A 27 -23.73 9.69 -17.58
CA VAL A 27 -22.66 9.71 -18.59
C VAL A 27 -22.58 8.33 -19.23
N SER A 28 -22.84 8.22 -20.52
CA SER A 28 -22.65 6.98 -21.28
C SER A 28 -21.73 7.24 -22.48
N GLN A 29 -21.20 6.20 -23.09
CA GLN A 29 -20.25 6.36 -24.19
C GLN A 29 -20.73 7.34 -25.27
N SER A 30 -21.99 7.21 -25.72
CA SER A 30 -22.55 8.00 -26.82
C SER A 30 -23.65 8.98 -26.41
N GLY A 31 -24.04 9.00 -25.15
CA GLY A 31 -25.22 9.77 -24.70
C GLY A 31 -26.54 9.10 -25.06
N GLY A 32 -27.65 9.83 -24.82
CA GLY A 32 -29.02 9.36 -25.08
C GLY A 32 -29.65 8.60 -23.92
N THR A 33 -30.87 8.09 -24.12
CA THR A 33 -31.59 7.34 -23.09
C THR A 33 -30.93 6.00 -22.85
N PHE A 34 -30.54 5.74 -21.59
CA PHE A 34 -29.88 4.52 -21.17
C PHE A 34 -30.88 3.51 -20.57
N SER A 35 -30.77 2.24 -20.95
CA SER A 35 -31.74 1.21 -20.54
C SER A 35 -31.23 0.26 -19.47
N GLY A 36 -29.97 0.35 -19.07
CA GLY A 36 -29.32 -0.54 -18.10
C GLY A 36 -28.98 0.17 -16.80
N GLY A 37 -28.42 -0.59 -15.84
CA GLY A 37 -28.01 -0.08 -14.53
C GLY A 37 -29.20 0.12 -13.57
N THR A 38 -28.92 0.74 -12.44
CA THR A 38 -29.91 1.06 -11.41
C THR A 38 -30.25 2.55 -11.44
N ALA A 39 -29.26 3.41 -11.27
CA ALA A 39 -29.44 4.87 -11.32
C ALA A 39 -29.60 5.38 -12.75
N CYS A 40 -28.91 4.76 -13.71
CA CYS A 40 -28.90 5.16 -15.12
C CYS A 40 -30.15 4.75 -15.90
N SER A 41 -30.92 3.77 -15.41
CA SER A 41 -32.06 3.21 -16.16
C SER A 41 -33.14 4.25 -16.45
N GLY A 42 -33.46 4.44 -17.71
CA GLY A 42 -34.44 5.42 -18.16
C GLY A 42 -33.96 6.87 -18.20
N GLN A 43 -32.70 7.12 -17.79
CA GLN A 43 -32.14 8.47 -17.76
C GLN A 43 -31.59 8.89 -19.13
N ASN A 44 -31.60 10.19 -19.39
CA ASN A 44 -30.98 10.77 -20.57
C ASN A 44 -29.53 11.12 -20.24
N ALA A 45 -28.60 10.29 -20.70
CA ALA A 45 -27.19 10.46 -20.47
C ALA A 45 -26.55 11.44 -21.47
N ILE A 46 -25.55 12.19 -21.01
CA ILE A 46 -24.64 12.92 -21.90
C ILE A 46 -23.57 11.96 -22.40
N SER A 47 -22.95 12.27 -23.54
CA SER A 47 -21.83 11.49 -24.04
C SER A 47 -20.55 11.75 -23.20
N VAL A 48 -19.60 10.80 -23.23
CA VAL A 48 -18.26 11.01 -22.64
C VAL A 48 -17.59 12.26 -23.20
N SER A 49 -17.73 12.52 -24.52
CA SER A 49 -17.17 13.73 -25.13
C SER A 49 -17.78 15.02 -24.54
N ALA A 50 -19.08 15.03 -24.28
CA ALA A 50 -19.75 16.16 -23.65
C ALA A 50 -19.33 16.30 -22.17
N PHE A 51 -19.19 15.18 -21.45
CA PHE A 51 -18.69 15.18 -20.07
C PHE A 51 -17.27 15.76 -19.99
N ASN A 52 -16.34 15.27 -20.81
CA ASN A 52 -14.96 15.73 -20.86
C ASN A 52 -14.81 17.23 -21.23
N SER A 53 -15.82 17.80 -21.85
CA SER A 53 -15.86 19.23 -22.25
C SER A 53 -16.62 20.12 -21.26
N SER A 54 -17.31 19.53 -20.28
CA SER A 54 -18.12 20.25 -19.29
C SER A 54 -17.46 20.31 -17.93
N ARG A 55 -17.62 21.44 -17.24
CA ARG A 55 -17.13 21.58 -15.87
C ARG A 55 -18.17 21.03 -14.89
N SER A 56 -17.70 20.26 -13.94
CA SER A 56 -18.46 19.92 -12.75
C SER A 56 -18.36 21.07 -11.72
N SER A 57 -19.40 21.20 -10.91
CA SER A 57 -19.49 22.12 -9.78
C SER A 57 -19.42 21.36 -8.47
N PRO A 58 -19.09 22.01 -7.35
CA PRO A 58 -19.11 21.37 -6.05
C PRO A 58 -20.46 20.69 -5.75
N GLY A 59 -20.38 19.41 -5.36
CA GLY A 59 -21.54 18.58 -5.06
C GLY A 59 -22.15 17.83 -6.24
N ASP A 60 -21.69 18.06 -7.48
CA ASP A 60 -22.19 17.33 -8.65
C ASP A 60 -21.91 15.82 -8.53
N VAL A 61 -22.89 15.01 -8.93
CA VAL A 61 -22.78 13.55 -9.02
C VAL A 61 -22.91 13.12 -10.47
N ASN A 62 -21.88 12.46 -10.99
CA ASN A 62 -21.80 11.99 -12.36
C ASN A 62 -21.86 10.45 -12.35
N TYR A 63 -23.01 9.86 -12.69
CA TYR A 63 -23.16 8.42 -12.80
C TYR A 63 -22.62 7.93 -14.15
N LEU A 64 -21.67 7.01 -14.13
CA LEU A 64 -21.22 6.31 -15.32
C LEU A 64 -22.21 5.18 -15.65
N CYS A 65 -22.63 5.10 -16.91
CA CYS A 65 -23.66 4.20 -17.38
C CYS A 65 -23.11 3.23 -18.44
N GLY A 66 -23.07 1.95 -18.11
CA GLY A 66 -22.59 0.89 -19.01
C GLY A 66 -21.10 0.98 -19.32
N THR A 67 -20.68 0.42 -20.43
CA THR A 67 -19.27 0.39 -20.82
C THR A 67 -18.84 1.69 -21.47
N ILE A 68 -17.83 2.31 -20.89
CA ILE A 68 -17.13 3.49 -21.41
C ILE A 68 -15.86 3.00 -22.12
N THR A 69 -15.68 3.43 -23.36
CA THR A 69 -14.53 3.02 -24.21
C THR A 69 -13.57 4.17 -24.54
N THR A 70 -13.73 5.28 -23.86
CA THR A 70 -12.89 6.48 -24.00
C THR A 70 -12.49 6.97 -22.62
N PRO A 71 -11.22 7.35 -22.38
CA PRO A 71 -10.79 7.91 -21.10
C PRO A 71 -11.61 9.13 -20.66
N LEU A 72 -11.77 9.26 -19.34
CA LEU A 72 -12.43 10.40 -18.72
C LEU A 72 -11.43 11.48 -18.37
N THR A 73 -11.74 12.72 -18.73
CA THR A 73 -10.98 13.93 -18.36
C THR A 73 -11.90 14.92 -17.65
N PRO A 74 -12.25 14.65 -16.39
CA PRO A 74 -13.13 15.53 -15.61
C PRO A 74 -12.60 16.95 -15.57
N GLN A 75 -13.51 17.92 -15.49
CA GLN A 75 -13.19 19.34 -15.43
C GLN A 75 -13.86 19.98 -14.21
N GLY A 76 -13.18 20.95 -13.60
CA GLY A 76 -13.69 21.67 -12.42
C GLY A 76 -13.34 20.96 -11.11
N ASN A 77 -13.55 21.61 -10.01
CA ASN A 77 -13.23 21.11 -8.68
C ASN A 77 -14.47 21.03 -7.81
N GLY A 78 -14.47 20.11 -6.86
CA GLY A 78 -15.34 20.17 -5.72
C GLY A 78 -14.90 21.22 -4.70
N SER A 79 -15.42 21.16 -3.51
CA SER A 79 -14.99 21.95 -2.36
C SER A 79 -15.17 21.14 -1.07
N SER A 80 -14.57 21.61 0.01
CA SER A 80 -14.74 20.99 1.32
C SER A 80 -16.23 20.84 1.66
N GLY A 81 -16.65 19.61 1.97
CA GLY A 81 -18.05 19.26 2.24
C GLY A 81 -18.97 19.16 1.02
N SER A 82 -18.46 19.38 -0.21
CA SER A 82 -19.24 19.31 -1.46
C SER A 82 -18.35 18.75 -2.59
N VAL A 83 -17.97 17.48 -2.48
CA VAL A 83 -17.11 16.82 -3.45
C VAL A 83 -17.82 16.61 -4.79
N VAL A 84 -17.08 16.59 -5.89
CA VAL A 84 -17.57 16.08 -7.17
C VAL A 84 -17.46 14.56 -7.14
N THR A 85 -18.55 13.86 -7.43
CA THR A 85 -18.57 12.40 -7.44
C THR A 85 -18.59 11.87 -8.87
N ILE A 86 -17.75 10.88 -9.14
CA ILE A 86 -17.85 9.98 -10.29
C ILE A 86 -18.24 8.62 -9.72
N GLN A 87 -19.49 8.22 -9.98
CA GLN A 87 -20.11 7.02 -9.45
C GLN A 87 -20.30 5.99 -10.56
N PHE A 88 -19.72 4.81 -10.42
CA PHE A 88 -20.03 3.71 -11.31
C PHE A 88 -21.40 3.13 -10.94
N ASP A 89 -22.34 3.19 -11.84
CA ASP A 89 -23.64 2.54 -11.66
C ASP A 89 -23.51 1.00 -11.81
N THR A 90 -24.55 0.27 -11.53
CA THR A 90 -24.56 -1.20 -11.64
C THR A 90 -24.15 -1.65 -13.04
N GLY A 91 -23.06 -2.41 -13.12
CA GLY A 91 -22.47 -2.90 -14.36
C GLY A 91 -21.72 -1.85 -15.21
N ALA A 92 -21.49 -0.66 -14.66
CA ALA A 92 -20.69 0.34 -15.35
C ALA A 92 -19.20 0.02 -15.26
N ASN A 93 -18.47 0.29 -16.34
CA ASN A 93 -17.03 0.06 -16.40
C ASN A 93 -16.35 0.99 -17.42
N ILE A 94 -15.03 1.14 -17.28
CA ILE A 94 -14.19 1.75 -18.29
C ILE A 94 -13.33 0.63 -18.90
N THR A 95 -13.58 0.28 -20.14
CA THR A 95 -12.86 -0.77 -20.86
C THR A 95 -12.32 -0.20 -22.16
N VAL A 96 -11.00 0.01 -22.21
CA VAL A 96 -10.29 0.60 -23.35
C VAL A 96 -9.18 -0.33 -23.83
N SER A 97 -8.66 -0.09 -25.03
CA SER A 97 -7.48 -0.86 -25.48
C SER A 97 -6.21 -0.50 -24.70
N ALA A 98 -6.02 0.79 -24.38
CA ALA A 98 -4.97 1.30 -23.51
C ALA A 98 -5.42 2.64 -22.93
N CYS A 99 -5.12 2.88 -21.65
CA CYS A 99 -5.48 4.14 -20.97
C CYS A 99 -4.55 5.30 -21.38
N GLY A 100 -3.33 5.01 -21.83
CA GLY A 100 -2.31 6.02 -22.10
C GLY A 100 -1.70 6.61 -20.85
N SER A 101 -0.74 7.54 -21.01
CA SER A 101 -0.04 8.21 -19.92
C SER A 101 -0.93 9.18 -19.12
N ASN A 102 -2.01 9.65 -19.70
CA ASN A 102 -2.99 10.47 -18.99
C ASN A 102 -3.99 9.63 -18.17
N GLY A 103 -3.92 8.32 -18.26
CA GLY A 103 -4.81 7.42 -17.54
C GLY A 103 -6.22 7.31 -18.11
N CYS A 104 -6.94 6.30 -17.65
CA CYS A 104 -8.35 6.12 -17.96
C CYS A 104 -9.24 7.13 -17.23
N ILE A 105 -8.84 7.59 -16.06
CA ILE A 105 -9.41 8.76 -15.38
C ILE A 105 -8.26 9.73 -15.06
N TYR A 106 -8.36 10.96 -15.55
CA TYR A 106 -7.35 11.99 -15.39
C TYR A 106 -7.78 13.01 -14.35
N LEU A 107 -7.13 13.01 -13.19
CA LEU A 107 -7.45 13.87 -12.03
C LEU A 107 -6.35 14.90 -11.72
N SER A 108 -5.29 14.96 -12.51
CA SER A 108 -4.17 15.87 -12.24
C SER A 108 -4.61 17.32 -12.12
N GLY A 109 -4.19 17.99 -11.06
CA GLY A 109 -4.55 19.37 -10.76
C GLY A 109 -6.00 19.57 -10.27
N LEU A 110 -6.75 18.51 -10.08
CA LEU A 110 -8.12 18.57 -9.56
C LEU A 110 -8.14 18.35 -8.03
N SER A 111 -9.23 18.78 -7.41
CA SER A 111 -9.39 18.62 -5.96
C SER A 111 -10.86 18.37 -5.56
N TYR A 112 -11.01 17.70 -4.40
CA TYR A 112 -12.30 17.36 -3.83
C TYR A 112 -13.15 16.48 -4.75
N TYR A 113 -12.62 15.29 -5.07
CA TYR A 113 -13.32 14.27 -5.85
C TYR A 113 -13.54 13.00 -5.05
N LEU A 114 -14.63 12.34 -5.34
CA LEU A 114 -14.91 10.96 -4.97
C LEU A 114 -15.04 10.12 -6.24
N ILE A 115 -14.20 9.11 -6.39
CA ILE A 115 -14.32 8.07 -7.41
C ILE A 115 -14.83 6.81 -6.71
N ASP A 116 -16.05 6.39 -7.00
CA ASP A 116 -16.70 5.27 -6.32
C ASP A 116 -17.16 4.21 -7.31
N GLY A 117 -16.59 3.02 -7.21
CA GLY A 117 -16.97 1.86 -8.02
C GLY A 117 -18.35 1.28 -7.67
N GLY A 118 -19.00 1.79 -6.63
CA GLY A 118 -20.33 1.38 -6.20
C GLY A 118 -20.29 0.38 -5.04
N MET A 119 -20.39 -0.91 -5.32
CA MET A 119 -20.25 -1.92 -4.28
C MET A 119 -18.79 -2.32 -4.11
N PRO A 120 -18.34 -2.57 -2.86
CA PRO A 120 -16.99 -3.05 -2.63
C PRO A 120 -16.69 -4.30 -3.45
N CYS A 121 -15.48 -4.35 -3.98
CA CYS A 121 -14.95 -5.57 -4.56
C CYS A 121 -14.77 -6.62 -3.46
N GLY A 122 -14.90 -7.88 -3.81
CA GLY A 122 -14.72 -8.98 -2.86
C GLY A 122 -13.63 -9.93 -3.32
N TYR A 123 -12.90 -10.48 -2.36
CA TYR A 123 -11.97 -11.57 -2.56
C TYR A 123 -12.37 -12.72 -1.64
N VAL A 124 -12.80 -13.83 -2.20
CA VAL A 124 -13.28 -14.97 -1.43
C VAL A 124 -12.53 -16.23 -1.86
N ASN A 125 -11.84 -16.88 -0.91
CA ASN A 125 -11.12 -18.13 -1.14
C ASN A 125 -10.11 -18.09 -2.29
N GLY A 126 -9.38 -16.99 -2.46
CA GLY A 126 -8.41 -16.88 -3.53
C GLY A 126 -9.00 -16.51 -4.90
N VAL A 127 -10.26 -16.12 -4.95
CA VAL A 127 -10.94 -15.72 -6.19
C VAL A 127 -11.56 -14.34 -5.99
N ASP A 128 -11.24 -13.42 -6.91
CA ASP A 128 -11.94 -12.14 -6.95
C ASP A 128 -13.41 -12.34 -7.26
N THR A 129 -14.25 -11.77 -6.44
CA THR A 129 -15.63 -11.51 -6.84
C THR A 129 -15.61 -10.23 -7.65
N ALA A 130 -16.22 -10.26 -8.82
CA ALA A 130 -16.22 -9.12 -9.74
C ALA A 130 -16.59 -7.82 -9.02
N CYS A 131 -15.75 -6.80 -9.21
CA CYS A 131 -16.09 -5.44 -8.80
C CYS A 131 -17.31 -4.96 -9.58
N ASN A 132 -18.18 -4.17 -8.94
CA ASN A 132 -19.27 -3.53 -9.67
C ASN A 132 -18.71 -2.56 -10.71
N GLY A 133 -17.92 -1.58 -10.27
CA GLY A 133 -17.18 -0.67 -11.15
C GLY A 133 -15.75 -1.15 -11.34
N TYR A 134 -15.27 -1.10 -12.58
CA TYR A 134 -13.86 -1.42 -12.85
C TYR A 134 -13.30 -0.62 -14.03
N ILE A 135 -11.98 -0.53 -14.06
CA ILE A 135 -11.18 0.05 -15.15
C ILE A 135 -10.28 -1.06 -15.69
N GLN A 136 -10.31 -1.27 -17.00
CA GLN A 136 -9.51 -2.32 -17.65
C GLN A 136 -8.91 -1.84 -18.98
N ALA A 137 -7.62 -2.15 -19.19
CA ALA A 137 -6.97 -2.01 -20.48
C ALA A 137 -6.92 -3.37 -21.21
N THR A 138 -7.66 -3.53 -22.30
CA THR A 138 -7.79 -4.81 -22.99
C THR A 138 -6.70 -5.10 -24.01
N GLY A 139 -5.97 -4.07 -24.48
CA GLY A 139 -4.86 -4.22 -25.41
C GLY A 139 -3.52 -4.43 -24.74
N ASN A 140 -3.40 -4.12 -23.45
CA ASN A 140 -2.24 -4.44 -22.65
C ASN A 140 -2.27 -5.93 -22.29
N GLY A 141 -1.15 -6.50 -21.97
CA GLY A 141 -1.07 -7.92 -21.63
C GLY A 141 -0.95 -8.88 -22.80
N THR A 142 -1.04 -8.45 -24.04
CA THR A 142 -0.99 -9.33 -25.21
C THR A 142 -0.03 -8.90 -26.31
N GLY A 143 0.81 -7.89 -26.14
CA GLY A 143 1.65 -7.47 -27.23
C GLY A 143 2.72 -6.46 -26.95
N SER A 144 3.78 -6.59 -27.70
CA SER A 144 5.00 -5.79 -27.72
C SER A 144 4.83 -4.40 -28.34
N GLY A 145 3.85 -3.67 -28.03
CA GLY A 145 3.66 -2.34 -28.63
C GLY A 145 3.15 -1.37 -27.61
N SER A 146 3.86 -1.29 -26.54
CA SER A 146 3.46 -0.67 -25.31
C SER A 146 3.25 0.83 -25.41
N THR A 147 2.04 1.22 -25.30
CA THR A 147 1.68 2.56 -24.87
C THR A 147 1.55 2.54 -23.36
N ALA A 148 2.08 3.53 -22.66
CA ALA A 148 1.85 3.70 -21.22
C ALA A 148 0.36 3.53 -20.91
N SER A 149 0.04 2.88 -19.82
CA SER A 149 -1.34 2.64 -19.41
C SER A 149 -1.47 2.84 -17.92
N ILE A 150 -2.19 3.87 -17.53
CA ILE A 150 -2.45 4.21 -16.13
C ILE A 150 -3.95 4.15 -15.90
N GLY A 151 -4.38 3.43 -14.85
CA GLY A 151 -5.80 3.37 -14.52
C GLY A 151 -6.33 4.73 -14.10
N ILE A 152 -5.79 5.30 -13.04
CA ILE A 152 -6.11 6.64 -12.54
C ILE A 152 -4.83 7.47 -12.46
N GLN A 153 -4.81 8.61 -13.18
CA GLN A 153 -3.68 9.52 -13.20
C GLN A 153 -3.97 10.75 -12.35
N MET A 154 -3.23 10.91 -11.25
CA MET A 154 -3.31 12.05 -10.34
C MET A 154 -2.08 12.96 -10.42
N TYR A 155 -1.03 12.53 -11.13
CA TYR A 155 0.22 13.24 -11.34
C TYR A 155 0.46 13.45 -12.83
N SER A 156 0.42 14.65 -13.34
CA SER A 156 0.93 15.06 -14.65
C SER A 156 0.65 16.55 -14.87
N GLY A 157 1.55 17.41 -14.39
CA GLY A 157 1.41 18.87 -14.54
C GLY A 157 0.65 19.57 -13.41
N GLY A 158 0.31 18.86 -12.32
CA GLY A 158 -0.28 19.41 -11.11
C GLY A 158 -0.64 18.31 -10.11
N SER A 159 -0.57 18.62 -8.83
CA SER A 159 -0.99 17.68 -7.78
C SER A 159 -2.51 17.68 -7.64
N ALA A 160 -3.09 16.50 -7.50
CA ALA A 160 -4.47 16.33 -7.03
C ALA A 160 -4.51 16.47 -5.50
N SER A 161 -5.67 16.74 -4.91
CA SER A 161 -5.77 16.78 -3.44
C SER A 161 -7.21 16.61 -2.96
N ASN A 162 -7.36 16.05 -1.76
CA ASN A 162 -8.66 15.74 -1.18
C ASN A 162 -9.49 14.83 -2.12
N ILE A 163 -8.85 13.78 -2.59
CA ILE A 163 -9.44 12.77 -3.48
C ILE A 163 -9.71 11.51 -2.65
N GLU A 164 -10.89 10.94 -2.80
CA GLU A 164 -11.21 9.61 -2.32
C GLU A 164 -11.45 8.68 -3.51
N ILE A 165 -10.76 7.53 -3.53
CA ILE A 165 -10.94 6.46 -4.53
C ILE A 165 -11.31 5.20 -3.76
N ARG A 166 -12.44 4.58 -4.12
CA ARG A 166 -12.93 3.41 -3.39
C ARG A 166 -13.76 2.45 -4.21
N ASN A 167 -13.87 1.21 -3.70
CA ASN A 167 -14.80 0.19 -4.20
C ASN A 167 -14.63 -0.12 -5.69
N LEU A 168 -13.41 -0.07 -6.20
CA LEU A 168 -13.12 -0.09 -7.64
C LEU A 168 -12.15 -1.21 -7.99
N GLY A 169 -12.36 -1.87 -9.13
CA GLY A 169 -11.38 -2.74 -9.75
C GLY A 169 -10.49 -1.98 -10.73
N ILE A 170 -9.18 -2.25 -10.75
CA ILE A 170 -8.26 -1.69 -11.74
C ILE A 170 -7.36 -2.80 -12.26
N TYR A 171 -7.47 -3.13 -13.54
CA TYR A 171 -6.91 -4.36 -14.08
C TYR A 171 -6.11 -4.14 -15.37
N ASN A 172 -5.09 -4.99 -15.55
CA ASN A 172 -4.44 -5.21 -16.83
C ASN A 172 -3.82 -3.95 -17.44
N MET A 173 -3.21 -3.13 -16.58
CA MET A 173 -2.44 -1.95 -17.02
C MET A 173 -1.06 -2.33 -17.54
N TYR A 174 -0.58 -3.50 -17.19
CA TYR A 174 0.75 -3.98 -17.54
C TYR A 174 0.76 -4.56 -18.96
N VAL A 175 1.85 -4.33 -19.68
CA VAL A 175 2.08 -4.95 -20.99
C VAL A 175 2.99 -6.16 -20.81
N HIS A 176 2.51 -7.32 -21.18
CA HIS A 176 3.31 -8.53 -21.21
C HIS A 176 3.14 -9.27 -22.56
N THR A 177 4.22 -9.88 -23.01
CA THR A 177 4.28 -10.55 -24.32
C THR A 177 3.72 -11.97 -24.29
N GLY A 178 3.31 -12.43 -23.11
CA GLY A 178 2.92 -13.82 -22.85
C GLY A 178 4.11 -14.77 -22.72
N MET A 179 5.33 -14.24 -22.68
CA MET A 179 6.57 -15.00 -22.47
C MET A 179 7.25 -14.50 -21.18
N PRO A 180 7.29 -15.28 -20.11
CA PRO A 180 7.96 -14.87 -18.88
C PRO A 180 9.39 -14.34 -19.15
N GLY A 181 9.74 -13.22 -18.55
CA GLY A 181 11.04 -12.60 -18.69
C GLY A 181 11.29 -11.81 -19.99
N ASN A 182 10.26 -11.57 -20.81
CA ASN A 182 10.42 -10.84 -22.08
C ASN A 182 9.82 -9.42 -22.07
N ASP A 183 9.15 -9.03 -21.01
CA ASP A 183 8.52 -7.73 -20.95
C ASP A 183 9.49 -6.67 -20.46
N THR A 184 9.48 -5.52 -21.12
CA THR A 184 10.35 -4.40 -20.78
C THR A 184 9.58 -3.41 -19.91
N VAL A 185 10.02 -3.22 -18.69
CA VAL A 185 9.39 -2.35 -17.70
C VAL A 185 10.02 -0.97 -17.63
N SER A 186 11.23 -0.83 -18.14
CA SER A 186 12.17 0.21 -17.70
C SER A 186 11.85 1.65 -18.12
N THR A 187 10.84 1.91 -18.93
CA THR A 187 10.60 3.28 -19.43
C THR A 187 9.13 3.69 -19.53
N ASN A 188 8.22 2.78 -19.24
CA ASN A 188 6.79 3.04 -19.48
C ASN A 188 6.00 2.93 -18.18
N GLN A 189 5.08 3.83 -18.00
CA GLN A 189 4.22 3.89 -16.84
C GLN A 189 3.04 2.94 -17.02
N TYR A 190 2.99 1.88 -16.22
CA TYR A 190 1.94 0.85 -16.23
C TYR A 190 1.39 0.68 -14.81
N TYR A 191 0.75 1.73 -14.31
CA TYR A 191 0.30 1.79 -12.93
C TYR A 191 -1.20 1.64 -12.83
N CYS A 192 -1.69 0.94 -11.83
CA CYS A 192 -3.10 1.00 -11.48
C CYS A 192 -3.48 2.43 -11.07
N ILE A 193 -2.72 3.03 -10.17
CA ILE A 193 -2.88 4.43 -9.77
C ILE A 193 -1.51 5.12 -9.76
N HIS A 194 -1.38 6.23 -10.49
CA HIS A 194 -0.24 7.13 -10.42
C HIS A 194 -0.61 8.37 -9.62
N PHE A 195 -0.01 8.51 -8.47
CA PHE A 195 -0.48 9.37 -7.39
C PHE A 195 0.39 10.63 -7.23
N SER A 196 -0.25 11.73 -6.90
CA SER A 196 0.38 12.94 -6.37
C SER A 196 -0.67 13.79 -5.68
N GLY A 197 -0.47 14.12 -4.41
CA GLY A 197 -1.44 14.97 -3.75
C GLY A 197 -1.36 14.98 -2.23
N THR A 198 -2.36 15.60 -1.65
CA THR A 198 -2.47 15.73 -0.19
C THR A 198 -3.88 15.47 0.29
N ASN A 199 -3.98 14.85 1.47
CA ASN A 199 -5.25 14.49 2.11
C ASN A 199 -6.09 13.53 1.26
N ASP A 200 -5.45 12.55 0.64
CA ASP A 200 -6.13 11.61 -0.24
C ASP A 200 -6.32 10.26 0.45
N VAL A 201 -7.40 9.58 0.08
CA VAL A 201 -7.80 8.31 0.65
C VAL A 201 -8.06 7.30 -0.47
N VAL A 202 -7.40 6.16 -0.41
CA VAL A 202 -7.54 5.07 -1.39
C VAL A 202 -7.84 3.78 -0.65
N HIS A 203 -9.02 3.20 -0.88
CA HIS A 203 -9.43 2.02 -0.12
C HIS A 203 -10.46 1.13 -0.80
N ASN A 204 -10.52 -0.12 -0.36
CA ASN A 204 -11.45 -1.14 -0.87
C ASN A 204 -11.30 -1.35 -2.39
N LEU A 205 -10.08 -1.35 -2.89
CA LEU A 205 -9.77 -1.62 -4.29
C LEU A 205 -9.38 -3.09 -4.48
N VAL A 206 -9.55 -3.57 -5.71
CA VAL A 206 -8.89 -4.75 -6.23
C VAL A 206 -8.01 -4.31 -7.40
N GLU A 207 -6.71 -4.52 -7.28
CA GLU A 207 -5.72 -4.10 -8.28
C GLU A 207 -4.88 -5.30 -8.69
N HIS A 208 -4.79 -5.57 -10.00
CA HIS A 208 -3.94 -6.65 -10.49
C HIS A 208 -3.51 -6.45 -11.94
N ASP A 209 -2.45 -7.18 -12.33
CA ASP A 209 -1.87 -7.07 -13.68
C ASP A 209 -1.47 -5.62 -14.01
N CYS A 210 -0.84 -4.95 -13.06
CA CYS A 210 -0.20 -3.65 -13.21
C CYS A 210 1.31 -3.82 -12.88
N ALA A 211 2.18 -2.95 -13.38
CA ALA A 211 3.57 -2.94 -12.91
C ALA A 211 3.63 -2.47 -11.44
N ALA A 212 2.77 -1.53 -11.08
CA ALA A 212 2.55 -1.20 -9.68
C ALA A 212 1.07 -0.92 -9.41
N GLY A 213 0.60 -1.32 -8.24
CA GLY A 213 -0.75 -0.98 -7.79
C GLY A 213 -0.84 0.53 -7.58
N PHE A 214 -0.06 1.06 -6.67
CA PHE A 214 -0.07 2.46 -6.30
C PHE A 214 1.35 3.05 -6.36
N VAL A 215 1.55 4.10 -7.14
CA VAL A 215 2.84 4.79 -7.26
C VAL A 215 2.70 6.25 -6.90
N GLY A 216 3.46 6.68 -5.87
CA GLY A 216 3.62 8.07 -5.49
C GLY A 216 5.07 8.50 -5.68
N GLU A 217 5.34 9.35 -6.67
CA GLU A 217 6.71 9.78 -7.03
C GLU A 217 6.95 11.27 -6.79
N VAL A 218 6.16 11.91 -5.94
CA VAL A 218 6.22 13.37 -5.74
C VAL A 218 5.81 13.77 -4.34
N THR A 219 6.03 15.03 -4.00
CA THR A 219 5.60 15.58 -2.72
C THR A 219 4.14 15.26 -2.44
N SER A 220 3.91 14.55 -1.34
CA SER A 220 2.59 14.11 -0.91
C SER A 220 2.50 14.06 0.61
N ALA A 221 1.31 14.32 1.15
CA ALA A 221 1.11 14.36 2.59
C ALA A 221 -0.30 13.91 3.00
N ASN A 222 -0.40 13.30 4.19
CA ASN A 222 -1.66 12.88 4.79
C ASN A 222 -2.42 11.87 3.89
N ILE A 223 -1.74 10.82 3.47
CA ILE A 223 -2.30 9.80 2.59
C ILE A 223 -2.76 8.61 3.42
N GLN A 224 -3.94 8.09 3.09
CA GLN A 224 -4.45 6.84 3.64
C GLN A 224 -4.64 5.83 2.51
N PHE A 225 -4.00 4.67 2.64
CA PHE A 225 -4.07 3.57 1.70
C PHE A 225 -4.39 2.29 2.46
N TYR A 226 -5.63 1.80 2.39
CA TYR A 226 -6.07 0.70 3.25
C TYR A 226 -7.17 -0.19 2.67
N ASN A 227 -7.28 -1.40 3.20
CA ASN A 227 -8.25 -2.41 2.77
C ASN A 227 -8.23 -2.68 1.25
N ASN A 228 -7.06 -2.60 0.63
CA ASN A 228 -6.89 -2.91 -0.78
C ASN A 228 -6.39 -4.34 -0.93
N HIS A 229 -6.83 -5.00 -1.99
CA HIS A 229 -6.40 -6.32 -2.40
C HIS A 229 -5.60 -6.19 -3.70
N ILE A 230 -4.30 -6.51 -3.64
CA ILE A 230 -3.33 -6.19 -4.69
C ILE A 230 -2.52 -7.45 -5.00
N TYR A 231 -2.51 -7.88 -6.24
CA TYR A 231 -1.79 -9.09 -6.61
C TYR A 231 -1.32 -9.10 -8.06
N ASN A 232 -0.43 -10.04 -8.38
CA ASN A 232 0.13 -10.21 -9.71
C ASN A 232 0.71 -8.91 -10.29
N ILE A 233 1.64 -8.33 -9.54
CA ILE A 233 2.29 -7.04 -9.81
C ILE A 233 3.77 -7.08 -9.44
N ASN A 234 4.53 -6.02 -9.78
CA ASN A 234 5.93 -5.88 -9.35
C ASN A 234 6.00 -5.16 -8.00
N TRP A 235 5.29 -4.04 -7.85
CA TRP A 235 5.20 -3.30 -6.59
C TRP A 235 3.74 -3.17 -6.16
N GLY A 236 3.44 -3.56 -4.92
CA GLY A 236 2.12 -3.29 -4.34
C GLY A 236 1.89 -1.80 -4.16
N LEU A 237 2.80 -1.18 -3.43
CA LEU A 237 2.87 0.26 -3.24
C LEU A 237 4.32 0.72 -3.39
N PHE A 238 4.54 1.74 -4.19
CA PHE A 238 5.81 2.42 -4.31
C PHE A 238 5.65 3.90 -3.99
N ALA A 239 6.30 4.37 -2.92
CA ALA A 239 6.35 5.78 -2.54
C ALA A 239 7.79 6.25 -2.63
N SER A 240 8.07 7.27 -3.45
CA SER A 240 9.43 7.75 -3.67
C SER A 240 9.51 9.27 -3.67
N GLY A 241 10.38 9.79 -2.80
CA GLY A 241 10.87 11.17 -2.86
C GLY A 241 12.15 11.32 -3.70
N SER A 242 12.58 10.27 -4.41
CA SER A 242 13.94 10.18 -4.97
C SER A 242 14.23 11.04 -6.20
N PHE A 243 13.24 11.76 -6.76
CA PHE A 243 13.45 12.46 -8.04
C PHE A 243 13.60 13.98 -7.94
N ASN A 244 13.72 14.54 -6.74
CA ASN A 244 14.01 15.96 -6.45
C ASN A 244 13.56 16.30 -5.02
N PRO A 245 13.69 17.53 -4.50
CA PRO A 245 13.37 17.84 -3.09
C PRO A 245 11.88 17.62 -2.77
N GLU A 246 11.40 16.42 -3.05
CA GLU A 246 10.04 15.96 -2.84
C GLU A 246 9.98 15.27 -1.49
N THR A 247 8.93 15.51 -0.75
CA THR A 247 8.73 14.97 0.59
C THR A 247 7.46 14.13 0.64
N ILE A 248 7.57 12.96 1.25
CA ILE A 248 6.43 12.08 1.53
C ILE A 248 6.21 12.11 3.03
N THR A 249 5.10 12.69 3.48
CA THR A 249 4.86 12.92 4.92
C THR A 249 3.51 12.39 5.36
N ASN A 250 3.50 11.82 6.57
CA ASN A 250 2.27 11.40 7.25
C ASN A 250 1.39 10.45 6.41
N TRP A 251 1.99 9.38 5.92
CA TRP A 251 1.26 8.33 5.24
C TRP A 251 0.76 7.27 6.23
N SER A 252 -0.39 6.68 5.93
CA SER A 252 -0.95 5.54 6.65
C SER A 252 -1.28 4.43 5.67
N VAL A 253 -0.51 3.35 5.71
CA VAL A 253 -0.64 2.19 4.80
C VAL A 253 -1.00 0.98 5.64
N HIS A 254 -2.27 0.56 5.60
CA HIS A 254 -2.72 -0.44 6.55
C HIS A 254 -3.85 -1.35 6.05
N ASP A 255 -3.96 -2.50 6.68
CA ASP A 255 -5.01 -3.48 6.41
C ASP A 255 -5.11 -3.89 4.92
N ASN A 256 -4.01 -3.80 4.17
CA ASN A 256 -3.94 -4.26 2.79
C ASN A 256 -3.58 -5.75 2.75
N ASP A 257 -4.06 -6.42 1.70
CA ASP A 257 -3.70 -7.78 1.31
C ASP A 257 -2.91 -7.69 0.00
N ILE A 258 -1.60 -8.02 0.04
CA ILE A 258 -0.70 -7.89 -1.10
C ILE A 258 -0.02 -9.24 -1.32
N HIS A 259 -0.19 -9.83 -2.50
CA HIS A 259 0.36 -11.16 -2.73
C HIS A 259 0.64 -11.46 -4.21
N ASP A 260 1.38 -12.50 -4.44
CA ASP A 260 1.75 -13.06 -5.74
C ASP A 260 2.35 -12.03 -6.70
N TRP A 261 3.60 -12.21 -7.05
CA TRP A 261 4.34 -11.27 -7.87
C TRP A 261 4.34 -11.69 -9.33
N ALA A 262 4.33 -10.68 -10.20
CA ALA A 262 4.37 -10.88 -11.63
C ALA A 262 5.64 -11.62 -12.07
N ASN A 263 5.48 -12.56 -13.00
CA ASN A 263 6.59 -13.37 -13.52
C ASN A 263 6.96 -13.05 -14.98
N TRP A 264 6.38 -12.00 -15.54
CA TRP A 264 6.59 -11.62 -16.94
C TRP A 264 7.71 -10.60 -17.16
N ASP A 265 8.35 -10.15 -16.10
CA ASP A 265 9.43 -9.18 -16.19
C ASP A 265 10.69 -9.67 -16.90
N VAL A 266 11.44 -8.72 -17.41
CA VAL A 266 12.75 -8.99 -18.02
C VAL A 266 13.77 -9.29 -16.93
N SER A 267 14.40 -10.41 -17.08
CA SER A 267 15.34 -10.99 -16.13
C SER A 267 16.62 -10.20 -15.85
N SER A 268 16.87 -9.06 -16.48
CA SER A 268 18.24 -8.52 -16.51
C SER A 268 18.39 -7.06 -16.07
N THR A 269 17.36 -6.39 -15.61
CA THR A 269 17.40 -4.93 -15.54
C THR A 269 17.29 -4.31 -14.16
N GLY A 270 17.42 -5.09 -13.09
CA GLY A 270 17.39 -4.54 -11.74
C GLY A 270 16.01 -4.04 -11.28
N ASN A 271 14.95 -4.43 -11.98
CA ASN A 271 13.60 -4.24 -11.48
C ASN A 271 13.38 -5.24 -10.35
N HIS A 272 13.46 -4.75 -9.14
CA HIS A 272 13.12 -5.54 -7.97
C HIS A 272 11.62 -5.47 -7.70
N HIS A 273 11.10 -6.51 -7.09
CA HIS A 273 9.70 -6.59 -6.70
C HIS A 273 9.59 -6.41 -5.19
N ASP A 274 8.58 -5.65 -4.77
CA ASP A 274 8.32 -5.38 -3.36
C ASP A 274 6.83 -5.36 -3.08
N GLY A 275 6.46 -5.69 -1.86
CA GLY A 275 5.07 -5.46 -1.41
C GLY A 275 4.81 -3.98 -1.20
N ILE A 276 5.55 -3.35 -0.30
CA ILE A 276 5.51 -1.92 0.01
C ILE A 276 6.93 -1.39 -0.01
N PHE A 277 7.18 -0.37 -0.83
CA PHE A 277 8.50 0.27 -0.93
C PHE A 277 8.40 1.77 -0.65
N PHE A 278 9.09 2.21 0.39
CA PHE A 278 9.34 3.62 0.68
C PHE A 278 10.79 3.95 0.37
N ALA A 279 11.02 4.81 -0.62
CA ALA A 279 12.34 5.23 -1.07
C ALA A 279 12.54 6.72 -0.85
N GLY A 280 13.37 7.07 0.12
CA GLY A 280 13.87 8.44 0.29
C GLY A 280 14.93 8.80 -0.75
N ASN A 281 15.38 10.02 -0.71
CA ASN A 281 16.36 10.53 -1.67
C ASN A 281 17.81 10.26 -1.21
N ASP A 282 18.62 9.73 -2.12
CA ASP A 282 20.03 9.42 -1.94
C ASP A 282 20.89 10.63 -1.50
N GLY A 283 20.79 11.03 -0.24
CA GLY A 283 21.70 12.02 0.37
C GLY A 283 21.27 13.49 0.30
N THR A 284 20.04 13.81 -0.06
CA THR A 284 19.49 15.16 0.09
C THR A 284 18.52 15.27 1.28
N ALA A 285 18.27 16.48 1.78
CA ALA A 285 17.52 16.72 3.01
C ALA A 285 15.99 16.49 2.90
N SER A 286 15.51 16.00 1.77
CA SER A 286 14.11 15.71 1.52
C SER A 286 13.86 14.22 1.66
N ASP A 287 13.89 13.73 2.87
CA ASP A 287 13.64 12.34 3.16
C ASP A 287 12.14 12.12 3.39
N ASP A 288 11.65 10.93 3.12
CA ASP A 288 10.31 10.51 3.47
C ASP A 288 10.13 10.67 4.98
N ASP A 289 9.19 11.49 5.40
CA ASP A 289 9.11 11.97 6.76
C ASP A 289 7.76 11.61 7.39
N GLY A 290 7.71 10.39 7.91
CA GLY A 290 6.58 9.89 8.65
C GLY A 290 5.61 9.04 7.82
N ALA A 291 5.70 7.73 8.01
CA ALA A 291 4.68 6.78 7.56
C ALA A 291 4.43 5.72 8.62
N ASP A 292 3.16 5.34 8.74
CA ASP A 292 2.71 4.17 9.48
C ASP A 292 2.35 3.05 8.52
N ILE A 293 3.07 1.94 8.58
CA ILE A 293 2.84 0.74 7.77
C ILE A 293 2.41 -0.36 8.73
N TYR A 294 1.12 -0.68 8.79
CA TYR A 294 0.64 -1.60 9.83
C TYR A 294 -0.54 -2.48 9.40
N ASN A 295 -0.72 -3.57 10.12
CA ASN A 295 -1.80 -4.53 9.88
C ASN A 295 -1.85 -5.12 8.46
N ASN A 296 -0.86 -4.88 7.60
CA ASN A 296 -0.87 -5.45 6.26
C ASN A 296 -0.64 -6.96 6.32
N TYR A 297 -1.20 -7.68 5.38
CA TYR A 297 -0.90 -9.07 5.10
C TYR A 297 -0.20 -9.13 3.74
N ILE A 298 1.10 -9.45 3.76
CA ILE A 298 1.90 -9.55 2.55
C ILE A 298 2.39 -10.98 2.45
N HIS A 299 2.04 -11.67 1.36
CA HIS A 299 2.24 -13.12 1.28
C HIS A 299 2.30 -13.63 -0.16
N GLY A 300 2.32 -14.94 -0.31
CA GLY A 300 2.20 -15.61 -1.60
C GLY A 300 3.54 -16.01 -2.20
N HIS A 301 3.52 -16.31 -3.51
CA HIS A 301 4.67 -16.84 -4.22
C HIS A 301 5.67 -15.75 -4.58
N THR A 302 6.91 -15.92 -4.11
CA THR A 302 8.04 -15.03 -4.43
C THR A 302 8.98 -15.62 -5.48
N SER A 303 8.87 -16.91 -5.77
CA SER A 303 9.75 -17.64 -6.67
C SER A 303 9.36 -17.55 -8.15
N ASP A 304 8.16 -17.06 -8.45
CA ASP A 304 7.69 -16.92 -9.83
C ASP A 304 8.37 -15.77 -10.57
N CYS A 305 8.98 -14.88 -9.83
CA CYS A 305 9.73 -13.75 -10.29
C CYS A 305 11.10 -14.21 -10.89
N PRO A 306 11.40 -13.90 -12.15
CA PRO A 306 12.64 -14.34 -12.78
C PRO A 306 13.88 -13.74 -12.10
N ASN A 307 14.93 -14.55 -11.99
CA ASN A 307 16.25 -14.14 -11.47
C ASN A 307 16.26 -13.51 -10.07
N ASN A 308 15.42 -14.01 -9.17
CA ASN A 308 15.41 -13.58 -7.78
C ASN A 308 15.07 -12.08 -7.62
N CYS A 309 14.15 -11.59 -8.39
CA CYS A 309 13.78 -10.17 -8.38
C CYS A 309 13.02 -9.74 -7.12
N MET A 310 12.51 -10.66 -6.30
CA MET A 310 11.84 -10.33 -5.05
C MET A 310 12.82 -9.79 -4.02
N THR A 311 12.79 -8.49 -3.78
CA THR A 311 13.70 -7.79 -2.86
C THR A 311 13.19 -7.85 -1.44
N ALA A 312 11.97 -7.37 -1.20
CA ALA A 312 11.39 -7.33 0.14
C ALA A 312 9.85 -7.32 0.11
N PHE A 313 9.23 -7.75 1.20
CA PHE A 313 7.80 -7.50 1.40
C PHE A 313 7.54 -6.07 1.86
N ILE A 314 8.36 -5.56 2.76
CA ILE A 314 8.38 -4.13 3.11
C ILE A 314 9.83 -3.65 3.02
N TYR A 315 10.06 -2.70 2.14
CA TYR A 315 11.35 -2.08 1.90
C TYR A 315 11.30 -0.60 2.28
N VAL A 316 12.22 -0.20 3.15
CA VAL A 316 12.38 1.19 3.58
C VAL A 316 13.81 1.60 3.31
N ARG A 317 13.99 2.57 2.43
CA ARG A 317 15.30 3.06 2.00
C ARG A 317 15.42 4.56 2.24
N ASP A 318 16.50 5.00 2.85
CA ASP A 318 16.85 6.41 3.05
C ASP A 318 15.70 7.30 3.59
N SER A 319 14.84 6.76 4.45
CA SER A 319 13.63 7.41 4.93
C SER A 319 13.65 7.60 6.45
N ARG A 320 12.90 8.60 6.97
CA ARG A 320 12.84 8.92 8.41
C ARG A 320 11.44 8.71 8.98
N ASN A 321 11.38 8.46 10.29
CA ASN A 321 10.13 8.36 11.03
C ASN A 321 9.14 7.33 10.47
N ILE A 322 9.66 6.22 9.91
CA ILE A 322 8.85 5.13 9.39
C ILE A 322 8.59 4.12 10.51
N ARG A 323 7.31 3.85 10.76
CA ARG A 323 6.87 2.90 11.78
C ARG A 323 6.19 1.71 11.12
N VAL A 324 6.78 0.53 11.29
CA VAL A 324 6.32 -0.74 10.70
C VAL A 324 5.87 -1.66 11.82
N TYR A 325 4.57 -1.89 11.95
CA TYR A 325 4.07 -2.66 13.09
C TYR A 325 2.81 -3.47 12.78
N ASN A 326 2.61 -4.54 13.55
CA ASN A 326 1.46 -5.45 13.40
C ASN A 326 1.30 -6.07 12.00
N ASN A 327 2.33 -6.04 11.14
CA ASN A 327 2.24 -6.67 9.83
C ASN A 327 2.44 -8.18 9.92
N LEU A 328 1.76 -8.90 9.07
CA LEU A 328 1.94 -10.33 8.84
C LEU A 328 2.60 -10.53 7.49
N LEU A 329 3.85 -10.98 7.48
CA LEU A 329 4.68 -11.19 6.29
C LEU A 329 4.96 -12.70 6.19
N VAL A 330 4.45 -13.36 5.15
CA VAL A 330 4.48 -14.83 5.05
C VAL A 330 4.87 -15.26 3.64
N ALA A 331 6.02 -15.88 3.48
CA ALA A 331 6.36 -16.56 2.23
C ALA A 331 5.86 -18.02 2.24
N ASN A 332 5.62 -18.56 1.05
CA ASN A 332 5.39 -19.97 0.91
C ASN A 332 6.67 -20.79 1.13
N ASN A 333 6.50 -22.04 1.54
CA ASN A 333 7.64 -22.92 1.73
C ASN A 333 8.41 -23.13 0.40
N GLY A 334 9.71 -22.86 0.43
CA GLY A 334 10.57 -22.94 -0.74
C GLY A 334 10.70 -21.64 -1.54
N ASP A 335 9.96 -20.61 -1.20
CA ASP A 335 10.06 -19.31 -1.86
C ASP A 335 11.35 -18.57 -1.50
N PHE A 336 11.77 -17.72 -2.42
CA PHE A 336 13.04 -16.99 -2.35
C PHE A 336 12.81 -15.52 -2.00
N MET A 337 13.65 -14.97 -1.12
CA MET A 337 13.73 -13.54 -0.84
C MET A 337 15.18 -13.09 -0.99
N TYR A 338 15.43 -12.04 -1.76
CA TYR A 338 16.81 -11.62 -2.05
C TYR A 338 17.47 -10.92 -0.85
N ASN A 339 16.82 -9.93 -0.25
CA ASN A 339 17.39 -9.16 0.86
C ASN A 339 16.72 -9.47 2.19
N GLY A 340 15.43 -9.21 2.33
CA GLY A 340 14.74 -9.45 3.59
C GLY A 340 13.23 -9.21 3.48
N PHE A 341 12.48 -9.85 4.38
CA PHE A 341 11.03 -9.62 4.42
C PHE A 341 10.70 -8.21 4.89
N LEU A 342 11.37 -7.76 5.95
CA LEU A 342 11.39 -6.37 6.37
C LEU A 342 12.81 -5.86 6.22
N PHE A 343 13.00 -4.92 5.29
CA PHE A 343 14.30 -4.50 4.83
C PHE A 343 14.48 -2.98 5.01
N PHE A 344 15.44 -2.60 5.83
CA PHE A 344 15.87 -1.22 6.03
C PHE A 344 17.26 -1.05 5.42
N GLU A 345 17.41 -0.16 4.46
CA GLU A 345 18.65 0.07 3.74
C GLU A 345 19.02 1.56 3.71
N VAL A 346 20.29 1.82 3.94
CA VAL A 346 20.90 3.14 3.74
C VAL A 346 21.77 3.12 2.50
N VAL A 347 21.46 3.95 1.53
CA VAL A 347 22.30 4.20 0.36
C VAL A 347 22.96 5.57 0.46
N GLY A 348 22.26 6.61 0.89
CA GLY A 348 22.77 7.97 0.98
C GLY A 348 22.52 8.69 2.30
N SER A 349 21.43 8.39 3.00
CA SER A 349 21.02 9.08 4.23
C SER A 349 20.71 8.11 5.35
N ASN A 350 21.04 8.45 6.59
CA ASN A 350 20.74 7.61 7.74
C ASN A 350 19.24 7.48 7.99
N LEU A 351 18.78 6.26 8.18
CA LEU A 351 17.43 5.93 8.64
C LEU A 351 17.31 6.29 10.13
N THR A 352 16.50 7.30 10.44
CA THR A 352 16.25 7.75 11.81
C THR A 352 14.78 7.64 12.17
N GLY A 353 14.47 7.49 13.48
CA GLY A 353 13.08 7.39 13.93
C GLY A 353 12.37 6.11 13.47
N ILE A 354 13.11 5.05 13.19
CA ILE A 354 12.58 3.77 12.73
C ILE A 354 12.01 2.99 13.91
N VAL A 355 10.79 2.49 13.74
CA VAL A 355 10.15 1.54 14.65
C VAL A 355 9.73 0.30 13.88
N ALA A 356 10.23 -0.86 14.27
CA ALA A 356 9.77 -2.17 13.80
C ALA A 356 9.24 -2.96 15.01
N ALA A 357 7.92 -2.98 15.18
CA ALA A 357 7.33 -3.53 16.41
C ALA A 357 6.16 -4.48 16.14
N ASN A 358 6.09 -5.55 16.91
CA ASN A 358 4.96 -6.48 16.84
C ASN A 358 4.65 -7.00 15.42
N ASN A 359 5.64 -7.16 14.54
CA ASN A 359 5.44 -7.83 13.26
C ASN A 359 5.59 -9.35 13.43
N THR A 360 4.84 -10.11 12.64
CA THR A 360 5.03 -11.56 12.47
C THR A 360 5.60 -11.81 11.09
N ILE A 361 6.79 -12.41 11.02
CA ILE A 361 7.52 -12.69 9.79
C ILE A 361 7.82 -14.18 9.73
N ILE A 362 7.25 -14.87 8.75
CA ILE A 362 7.43 -16.30 8.51
C ILE A 362 8.06 -16.47 7.14
N GLY A 363 9.31 -16.86 7.11
CA GLY A 363 10.03 -17.16 5.88
C GLY A 363 9.63 -18.51 5.27
N GLY A 364 10.04 -18.72 4.03
CA GLY A 364 9.73 -19.94 3.28
C GLY A 364 10.64 -21.12 3.57
N ASN A 365 11.44 -21.07 4.63
CA ASN A 365 12.43 -22.11 4.99
C ASN A 365 13.33 -22.50 3.79
N ASN A 366 13.66 -21.54 2.94
CA ASN A 366 14.50 -21.75 1.77
C ASN A 366 15.97 -21.54 2.12
N GLY A 367 16.76 -22.62 2.03
CA GLY A 367 18.21 -22.56 2.28
C GLY A 367 19.03 -21.81 1.22
N PHE A 368 18.39 -21.13 0.28
CA PHE A 368 19.02 -20.39 -0.80
C PHE A 368 18.79 -18.88 -0.65
N GLY A 369 19.87 -18.12 -0.68
CA GLY A 369 19.85 -16.68 -0.64
C GLY A 369 20.28 -16.07 0.70
N ASN A 370 20.53 -14.77 0.68
CA ASN A 370 20.91 -13.99 1.86
C ASN A 370 19.69 -13.43 2.60
N GLY A 371 18.47 -13.87 2.26
CA GLY A 371 17.23 -13.32 2.77
C GLY A 371 17.13 -13.42 4.29
N SER A 372 16.80 -12.31 4.92
CA SER A 372 16.57 -12.23 6.35
C SER A 372 15.10 -11.98 6.68
N CYS A 373 14.64 -12.39 7.87
CA CYS A 373 13.34 -11.93 8.34
C CYS A 373 13.35 -10.41 8.49
N LEU A 374 14.35 -9.89 9.21
CA LEU A 374 14.56 -8.46 9.39
C LEU A 374 16.02 -8.11 9.09
N TYR A 375 16.22 -7.17 8.16
CA TYR A 375 17.52 -6.60 7.82
C TYR A 375 17.54 -5.13 8.20
N ALA A 376 18.57 -4.70 8.91
CA ALA A 376 18.72 -3.33 9.36
C ALA A 376 20.11 -2.81 9.03
N GLU A 377 20.20 -1.90 8.04
CA GLU A 377 21.44 -1.24 7.63
C GLU A 377 21.36 0.26 7.92
N GLY A 378 22.38 0.78 8.61
CA GLY A 378 22.52 2.20 8.87
C GLY A 378 21.39 2.84 9.67
N VAL A 379 20.57 2.05 10.35
CA VAL A 379 19.51 2.58 11.21
C VAL A 379 20.11 3.27 12.43
N THR A 380 19.62 4.46 12.75
CA THR A 380 20.09 5.24 13.90
C THR A 380 19.03 5.30 14.98
N ALA A 381 19.38 4.79 16.17
CA ALA A 381 18.52 4.75 17.33
C ALA A 381 17.16 4.08 17.08
N ALA A 382 17.14 3.01 16.28
CA ALA A 382 15.92 2.30 15.94
C ALA A 382 15.32 1.55 17.15
N THR A 383 14.01 1.38 17.14
CA THR A 383 13.28 0.48 18.05
C THR A 383 12.87 -0.77 17.29
N ILE A 384 13.41 -1.93 17.68
CA ILE A 384 13.08 -3.24 17.11
C ILE A 384 12.64 -4.17 18.24
N GLU A 385 11.34 -4.21 18.50
CA GLU A 385 10.80 -4.90 19.67
C GLU A 385 9.55 -5.72 19.36
N ASN A 386 9.35 -6.76 20.17
CA ASN A 386 8.15 -7.60 20.13
C ASN A 386 7.87 -8.29 18.79
N ASN A 387 8.83 -8.40 17.90
CA ASN A 387 8.62 -9.10 16.63
C ASN A 387 8.69 -10.62 16.84
N LEU A 388 7.96 -11.37 16.02
CA LEU A 388 8.02 -12.81 15.92
C LEU A 388 8.62 -13.18 14.57
N LEU A 389 9.81 -13.79 14.58
CA LEU A 389 10.62 -14.05 13.39
C LEU A 389 10.90 -15.56 13.28
N SER A 390 10.53 -16.15 12.15
CA SER A 390 10.61 -17.61 11.93
C SER A 390 10.97 -17.95 10.49
N ASP A 391 11.64 -19.09 10.33
CA ASP A 391 11.87 -19.79 9.05
C ASP A 391 12.57 -18.95 7.96
N CYS A 392 13.38 -17.97 8.35
CA CYS A 392 14.25 -17.23 7.45
C CYS A 392 15.69 -17.76 7.51
N PRO A 393 16.48 -17.65 6.44
CA PRO A 393 17.90 -18.00 6.45
C PRO A 393 18.68 -17.24 7.54
N VAL A 394 18.40 -15.94 7.72
CA VAL A 394 18.85 -15.11 8.83
C VAL A 394 17.63 -14.51 9.52
N LEU A 395 17.49 -14.68 10.83
CA LEU A 395 16.33 -14.15 11.56
C LEU A 395 16.42 -12.63 11.75
N LEU A 396 17.57 -12.14 12.16
CA LEU A 396 17.86 -10.72 12.26
C LEU A 396 19.29 -10.43 11.83
N TRP A 397 19.43 -9.47 10.92
CA TRP A 397 20.73 -9.04 10.40
C TRP A 397 20.93 -7.54 10.67
N GLY A 398 21.83 -7.23 11.58
CA GLY A 398 22.27 -5.87 11.87
C GLY A 398 23.54 -5.53 11.10
N VAL A 399 23.47 -4.60 10.16
CA VAL A 399 24.61 -4.19 9.33
C VAL A 399 25.37 -3.03 9.98
N ASN A 400 26.61 -2.83 9.56
CA ASN A 400 27.52 -1.82 10.10
C ASN A 400 26.88 -0.43 10.19
N GLY A 401 27.14 0.24 11.32
CA GLY A 401 26.62 1.59 11.59
C GLY A 401 25.23 1.62 12.22
N SER A 402 24.52 0.49 12.30
CA SER A 402 23.22 0.43 12.93
C SER A 402 23.31 0.60 14.45
N THR A 403 22.44 1.46 14.99
CA THR A 403 22.29 1.64 16.45
C THR A 403 20.83 1.53 16.84
N TYR A 404 20.58 1.10 18.07
CA TYR A 404 19.23 0.82 18.56
C TYR A 404 18.96 1.57 19.85
N SER A 405 17.81 2.25 19.93
CA SER A 405 17.24 2.72 21.19
C SER A 405 16.68 1.55 22.00
N ALA A 406 16.10 0.58 21.30
CA ALA A 406 15.66 -0.67 21.87
C ALA A 406 15.78 -1.79 20.81
N LEU A 407 16.44 -2.88 21.21
CA LEU A 407 16.47 -4.13 20.47
C LEU A 407 16.23 -5.23 21.50
N ASN A 408 14.96 -5.66 21.64
CA ASN A 408 14.59 -6.53 22.76
C ASN A 408 13.20 -7.16 22.59
N ASN A 409 12.88 -8.10 23.46
CA ASN A 409 11.55 -8.73 23.55
C ASN A 409 11.07 -9.40 22.24
N ASN A 410 11.98 -9.70 21.33
CA ASN A 410 11.66 -10.42 20.11
C ASN A 410 11.56 -11.93 20.38
N VAL A 411 10.76 -12.62 19.60
CA VAL A 411 10.61 -14.07 19.66
C VAL A 411 11.10 -14.69 18.36
N TYR A 412 11.98 -15.65 18.48
CA TYR A 412 12.68 -16.29 17.36
C TYR A 412 12.38 -17.78 17.32
N GLN A 413 12.07 -18.29 16.14
CA GLN A 413 12.19 -19.72 15.88
C GLN A 413 13.46 -19.98 15.07
N ASN A 414 14.43 -20.58 15.72
CA ASN A 414 15.67 -20.98 15.11
C ASN A 414 15.53 -22.36 14.48
N SER A 415 15.18 -22.40 13.20
CA SER A 415 15.20 -23.65 12.42
C SER A 415 16.63 -24.19 12.27
N PRO A 416 16.82 -25.50 12.20
CA PRO A 416 18.15 -26.09 11.95
C PRO A 416 18.79 -25.63 10.62
N LEU A 417 18.03 -25.01 9.73
CA LEU A 417 18.51 -24.49 8.45
C LEU A 417 18.88 -23.00 8.50
N SER A 418 18.58 -22.28 9.60
CA SER A 418 18.87 -20.85 9.73
C SER A 418 20.20 -20.61 10.47
N ASN A 419 20.99 -19.69 9.96
CA ASN A 419 22.18 -19.16 10.65
C ASN A 419 21.84 -18.04 11.64
N SER A 420 20.58 -17.88 11.89
CA SER A 420 19.95 -17.21 13.00
C SER A 420 20.19 -15.71 13.11
N TRP A 421 21.40 -15.23 13.41
CA TRP A 421 21.66 -13.80 13.63
C TRP A 421 22.99 -13.41 12.98
N GLN A 422 23.07 -12.20 12.44
CA GLN A 422 24.26 -11.72 11.77
C GLN A 422 24.56 -10.26 12.09
N ILE A 423 25.84 -9.93 12.30
CA ILE A 423 26.33 -8.56 12.46
C ILE A 423 27.34 -8.25 11.35
N GLY A 424 27.21 -7.08 10.74
CA GLY A 424 28.13 -6.60 9.72
C GLY A 424 27.92 -7.27 8.37
N GLY A 425 28.81 -7.02 7.42
CA GLY A 425 28.63 -7.42 6.05
C GLY A 425 27.71 -6.45 5.29
N SER A 426 27.14 -6.92 4.20
CA SER A 426 26.16 -6.22 3.38
C SER A 426 25.13 -7.22 2.83
N ALA A 427 24.10 -6.76 2.16
CA ALA A 427 23.10 -7.63 1.51
C ALA A 427 23.71 -8.69 0.56
N GLY A 428 24.95 -8.48 0.08
CA GLY A 428 25.72 -9.44 -0.71
C GLY A 428 26.45 -10.52 0.11
N GLY A 429 26.35 -10.50 1.45
CA GLY A 429 26.99 -11.46 2.36
C GLY A 429 28.13 -10.87 3.20
N GLY A 430 28.75 -11.72 4.02
CA GLY A 430 29.81 -11.34 4.98
C GLY A 430 29.27 -11.04 6.37
N GLY A 431 30.17 -10.62 7.27
CA GLY A 431 29.82 -10.37 8.67
C GLY A 431 29.99 -11.58 9.59
N SER A 432 29.68 -11.38 10.86
CA SER A 432 29.77 -12.41 11.91
C SER A 432 28.42 -13.06 12.13
N VAL A 433 28.36 -14.38 12.08
CA VAL A 433 27.16 -15.19 12.22
C VAL A 433 27.09 -15.81 13.62
N TYR A 434 25.92 -15.79 14.22
CA TYR A 434 25.64 -16.35 15.54
C TYR A 434 24.54 -17.39 15.45
N SER A 435 24.81 -18.60 15.90
CA SER A 435 23.87 -19.73 15.82
C SER A 435 22.95 -19.85 17.04
N THR A 436 23.15 -19.04 18.08
CA THR A 436 22.32 -19.06 19.29
C THR A 436 22.00 -17.66 19.74
N LEU A 437 20.82 -17.48 20.36
CA LEU A 437 20.42 -16.20 20.95
C LEU A 437 21.43 -15.74 22.02
N ALA A 438 21.96 -16.65 22.83
CA ALA A 438 22.94 -16.31 23.85
C ALA A 438 24.24 -15.74 23.28
N ALA A 439 24.73 -16.29 22.16
CA ALA A 439 25.91 -15.76 21.47
C ALA A 439 25.62 -14.38 20.84
N TRP A 440 24.43 -14.19 20.26
CA TRP A 440 23.95 -12.91 19.76
C TRP A 440 23.84 -11.84 20.85
N GLN A 441 23.20 -12.18 21.97
CA GLN A 441 23.09 -11.30 23.16
C GLN A 441 24.46 -10.87 23.68
N SER A 442 25.40 -11.83 23.76
CA SER A 442 26.77 -11.55 24.19
C SER A 442 27.51 -10.61 23.24
N ALA A 443 27.27 -10.73 21.94
CA ALA A 443 27.94 -9.92 20.92
C ALA A 443 27.36 -8.50 20.83
N THR A 444 26.04 -8.35 21.03
CA THR A 444 25.34 -7.07 20.86
C THR A 444 25.14 -6.31 22.16
N GLY A 445 25.14 -7.00 23.29
CA GLY A 445 24.70 -6.43 24.58
C GLY A 445 23.20 -6.12 24.65
N ALA A 446 22.43 -6.57 23.66
CA ALA A 446 20.98 -6.35 23.54
C ALA A 446 20.18 -7.65 23.71
N GLU A 447 18.88 -7.63 23.49
CA GLU A 447 17.98 -8.80 23.44
C GLU A 447 17.83 -9.58 24.75
N SER A 448 18.08 -8.93 25.88
CA SER A 448 18.13 -9.61 27.20
C SER A 448 16.81 -10.31 27.59
N ASN A 449 15.67 -9.83 27.09
CA ASN A 449 14.35 -10.40 27.35
C ASN A 449 13.79 -11.18 26.13
N SER A 450 14.53 -11.25 25.04
CA SER A 450 14.11 -11.99 23.86
C SER A 450 14.17 -13.50 24.08
N LYS A 451 13.35 -14.22 23.34
CA LYS A 451 13.22 -15.66 23.48
C LYS A 451 13.50 -16.36 22.15
N ALA A 452 14.05 -17.56 22.21
CA ALA A 452 14.25 -18.39 21.03
C ALA A 452 13.87 -19.85 21.30
N THR A 453 13.40 -20.52 20.28
CA THR A 453 13.12 -21.96 20.30
C THR A 453 13.55 -22.61 19.00
N SER A 454 13.99 -23.87 19.07
CA SER A 454 14.17 -24.74 17.89
C SER A 454 12.92 -25.58 17.60
N GLY A 455 11.93 -25.52 18.50
CA GLY A 455 10.66 -26.19 18.34
C GLY A 455 9.59 -25.31 17.69
N SER A 456 8.37 -25.80 17.62
CA SER A 456 7.23 -25.05 17.09
C SER A 456 6.94 -23.81 17.95
N LEU A 457 6.57 -22.72 17.29
CA LEU A 457 6.05 -21.51 17.93
C LEU A 457 4.62 -21.67 18.47
N THR A 458 3.96 -22.79 18.17
CA THR A 458 2.57 -23.07 18.56
C THR A 458 1.63 -21.95 18.09
N LEU A 459 1.55 -21.81 16.76
CA LEU A 459 0.67 -20.85 16.08
C LEU A 459 -0.47 -21.61 15.37
N SER A 460 -1.58 -20.92 15.15
CA SER A 460 -2.68 -21.40 14.29
C SER A 460 -2.27 -21.41 12.81
N ALA A 461 -3.11 -21.95 11.95
CA ALA A 461 -2.92 -21.88 10.49
C ALA A 461 -2.95 -20.43 9.94
N THR A 462 -3.47 -19.49 10.72
CA THR A 462 -3.48 -18.06 10.41
C THR A 462 -2.46 -17.27 11.25
N PHE A 463 -1.43 -17.95 11.75
CA PHE A 463 -0.29 -17.40 12.49
C PHE A 463 -0.62 -16.69 13.80
N GLN A 464 -1.79 -16.95 14.37
CA GLN A 464 -2.16 -16.44 15.69
C GLN A 464 -1.57 -17.32 16.81
N PRO A 465 -1.08 -16.75 17.92
CA PRO A 465 -0.61 -17.53 19.05
C PRO A 465 -1.69 -18.46 19.59
N LEU A 466 -1.37 -19.73 19.79
CA LEU A 466 -2.20 -20.71 20.48
C LEU A 466 -1.71 -20.89 21.92
N SER A 467 -2.51 -21.51 22.77
CA SER A 467 -2.12 -21.82 24.16
C SER A 467 -0.78 -22.55 24.22
N GLY A 468 0.16 -22.05 25.00
CA GLY A 468 1.52 -22.57 25.08
C GLY A 468 2.51 -21.96 24.08
N SER A 469 2.07 -21.01 23.23
CA SER A 469 2.98 -20.28 22.35
C SER A 469 4.01 -19.49 23.13
N LEU A 470 5.26 -19.50 22.67
CA LEU A 470 6.36 -18.73 23.24
C LEU A 470 6.13 -17.20 23.11
N ALA A 471 5.29 -16.80 22.18
CA ALA A 471 4.94 -15.39 21.92
C ALA A 471 4.10 -14.77 23.06
N ILE A 472 3.35 -15.60 23.80
CA ILE A 472 2.43 -15.11 24.84
C ILE A 472 3.21 -14.48 25.98
N GLY A 473 2.92 -13.21 26.29
CA GLY A 473 3.57 -12.45 27.36
C GLY A 473 5.08 -12.29 27.15
N ALA A 474 5.58 -12.38 25.93
CA ALA A 474 7.00 -12.21 25.62
C ALA A 474 7.38 -10.77 25.30
N GLY A 475 6.42 -9.96 24.88
CA GLY A 475 6.61 -8.59 24.46
C GLY A 475 6.62 -7.59 25.63
N ALA A 476 7.31 -6.47 25.45
CA ALA A 476 7.19 -5.29 26.29
C ALA A 476 5.87 -4.57 26.05
N ASN A 477 5.42 -3.80 27.02
CA ASN A 477 4.34 -2.84 26.82
C ASN A 477 4.89 -1.59 26.13
N LEU A 478 4.45 -1.33 24.91
CA LEU A 478 4.95 -0.25 24.05
C LEU A 478 4.02 0.98 24.00
N THR A 479 3.06 1.12 24.90
CA THR A 479 2.16 2.29 24.96
C THR A 479 2.92 3.61 25.08
N SER A 480 4.13 3.59 25.65
CA SER A 480 5.00 4.77 25.76
C SER A 480 5.52 5.31 24.41
N LEU A 481 5.43 4.53 23.34
CA LEU A 481 5.76 5.01 21.98
C LEU A 481 4.71 6.00 21.45
N GLY A 482 3.51 6.08 22.06
CA GLY A 482 2.45 6.97 21.63
C GLY A 482 1.84 6.62 20.27
N ILE A 483 1.98 5.36 19.82
CA ILE A 483 1.43 4.86 18.55
C ILE A 483 0.08 4.20 18.84
N THR A 484 -0.99 4.96 18.76
CA THR A 484 -2.33 4.49 19.17
C THR A 484 -2.79 3.22 18.43
N ALA A 485 -2.48 3.09 17.14
CA ALA A 485 -2.87 1.90 16.37
C ALA A 485 -2.10 0.64 16.82
N LEU A 486 -0.91 0.79 17.40
CA LEU A 486 -0.13 -0.32 17.96
C LEU A 486 -0.76 -0.88 19.25
N ASP A 487 -1.56 -0.09 19.98
CA ASP A 487 -2.28 -0.55 21.19
C ASP A 487 -3.36 -1.59 20.89
N THR A 488 -3.62 -1.84 19.62
CA THR A 488 -4.52 -2.90 19.14
C THR A 488 -3.74 -3.84 18.23
N ALA A 489 -3.82 -5.14 18.50
CA ALA A 489 -3.18 -6.16 17.67
C ALA A 489 -3.91 -6.32 16.32
N LYS A 490 -3.22 -6.86 15.32
CA LYS A 490 -3.87 -7.29 14.07
C LYS A 490 -5.04 -8.22 14.38
N GLY A 491 -6.19 -7.97 13.76
CA GLY A 491 -7.43 -8.67 14.10
C GLY A 491 -8.26 -8.01 15.20
N GLY A 492 -7.86 -6.82 15.67
CA GLY A 492 -8.70 -5.97 16.50
C GLY A 492 -8.70 -6.26 18.00
N THR A 493 -7.84 -7.17 18.49
CA THR A 493 -7.71 -7.44 19.93
C THR A 493 -6.92 -6.33 20.62
N PRO A 494 -7.50 -5.58 21.58
CA PRO A 494 -6.76 -4.57 22.33
C PRO A 494 -5.61 -5.19 23.13
N ARG A 495 -4.45 -4.56 23.10
CA ARG A 495 -3.33 -4.91 23.96
C ARG A 495 -3.53 -4.32 25.35
N PRO A 496 -3.06 -4.99 26.42
CA PRO A 496 -3.24 -4.48 27.78
C PRO A 496 -2.48 -3.15 27.96
N SER A 497 -3.11 -2.19 28.62
CA SER A 497 -2.50 -0.89 28.96
C SER A 497 -1.36 -1.01 30.00
N SER A 498 -1.25 -2.15 30.66
CA SER A 498 -0.19 -2.45 31.63
C SER A 498 0.18 -3.94 31.59
N GLY A 499 1.43 -4.26 31.96
CA GLY A 499 1.93 -5.62 31.88
C GLY A 499 2.51 -5.97 30.51
N ALA A 500 2.94 -7.21 30.35
CA ALA A 500 3.58 -7.69 29.14
C ALA A 500 2.57 -7.84 27.99
N TRP A 501 3.00 -7.53 26.78
CA TRP A 501 2.28 -7.82 25.55
C TRP A 501 2.68 -9.19 24.99
N ASP A 502 1.95 -9.66 24.02
CA ASP A 502 2.39 -10.77 23.19
C ASP A 502 3.32 -10.26 22.08
N ALA A 503 4.29 -11.06 21.70
CA ALA A 503 5.15 -10.76 20.56
C ALA A 503 4.44 -11.16 19.25
N GLY A 504 4.74 -10.45 18.18
CA GLY A 504 4.13 -10.64 16.87
C GLY A 504 2.86 -9.80 16.67
N ALA A 505 2.29 -9.93 15.46
CA ALA A 505 1.18 -9.11 14.99
C ALA A 505 -0.12 -9.37 15.76
N TYR A 506 -0.33 -10.57 16.24
CA TYR A 506 -1.56 -10.98 16.93
C TYR A 506 -1.37 -11.10 18.43
N ALA A 507 -2.40 -10.74 19.18
CA ALA A 507 -2.50 -11.06 20.60
C ALA A 507 -3.21 -12.42 20.80
N PHE A 508 -2.77 -13.15 21.83
CA PHE A 508 -3.44 -14.38 22.24
C PHE A 508 -4.82 -14.06 22.82
N ASN A 509 -5.82 -14.69 22.30
CA ASN A 509 -7.19 -14.54 22.78
C ASN A 509 -7.63 -15.83 23.49
N THR A 510 -7.91 -15.77 24.79
CA THR A 510 -8.44 -16.89 25.56
C THR A 510 -9.93 -17.15 25.31
N GLY A 511 -10.61 -16.27 24.59
CA GLY A 511 -11.98 -16.47 24.15
C GLY A 511 -12.04 -17.56 23.07
N THR A 512 -13.08 -18.37 23.11
CA THR A 512 -13.38 -19.42 22.14
C THR A 512 -13.07 -18.91 20.72
N SER A 513 -12.26 -19.69 20.00
CA SER A 513 -11.83 -19.38 18.63
C SER A 513 -13.01 -19.08 17.70
N SER A 514 -13.47 -17.87 17.69
CA SER A 514 -14.08 -17.34 16.48
C SER A 514 -12.93 -17.01 15.54
N ALA A 515 -12.88 -17.63 14.38
CA ALA A 515 -12.04 -17.15 13.30
C ALA A 515 -12.19 -15.63 13.24
N PRO A 516 -11.10 -14.87 12.93
CA PRO A 516 -11.22 -13.45 12.72
C PRO A 516 -12.45 -13.23 11.84
N ALA A 517 -13.35 -12.34 12.28
CA ALA A 517 -14.47 -12.00 11.42
C ALA A 517 -13.83 -11.58 10.08
N PRO A 518 -14.28 -12.14 8.96
CA PRO A 518 -13.88 -11.61 7.67
C PRO A 518 -14.15 -10.09 7.73
N PRO A 519 -13.39 -9.27 7.02
CA PRO A 519 -13.62 -7.84 6.99
C PRO A 519 -15.12 -7.60 6.90
N THR A 520 -15.69 -6.80 7.79
CA THR A 520 -17.13 -6.71 8.08
C THR A 520 -18.01 -6.28 6.89
N ASN A 521 -17.42 -6.17 5.69
CA ASN A 521 -18.10 -5.83 4.44
C ASN A 521 -18.25 -7.00 3.45
N LEU A 522 -17.76 -8.20 3.76
CA LEU A 522 -18.00 -9.38 2.93
C LEU A 522 -19.37 -9.99 3.28
N LYS A 523 -20.43 -9.53 2.62
CA LYS A 523 -21.69 -10.28 2.59
C LYS A 523 -21.52 -11.47 1.66
N ALA A 524 -21.47 -12.68 2.24
CA ALA A 524 -21.64 -13.90 1.47
C ALA A 524 -23.02 -13.86 0.78
N VAL A 525 -23.04 -13.84 -0.54
CA VAL A 525 -24.24 -14.15 -1.31
C VAL A 525 -24.25 -15.66 -1.44
N ALA A 526 -25.18 -16.31 -0.75
CA ALA A 526 -25.45 -17.73 -0.96
C ALA A 526 -25.91 -17.92 -2.42
N GLN A 527 -25.33 -18.90 -3.13
CA GLN A 527 -25.80 -19.40 -4.41
C GLN A 527 -27.10 -20.17 -4.24
#